data_896fd5898fe9855dab4d46515702f8e1
#
_entry.id   896fd5898fe9855dab4d46515702f8e1
#
_cell.length_a   1.000
_cell.length_b   1.000
_cell.length_c   1.000
_cell.angle_alpha   90.00
_cell.angle_beta   90.00
_cell.angle_gamma   90.00
#
_symmetry.space_group_name_H-M   'P 1'
#
loop_
_entity.id
_entity.type
_entity.pdbx_description
1 polymer ?
#
loop_
_entity_poly.entity_id
_entity_poly.type
_entity_poly.pdbx_seq_one_letter_code
_entity_poly.pdbx_strand_id
1 'polypeptide(L)'
;MEIFLILMIPLMGTTLGSLMVFLMRDKVRAQTEKLLLGFASGVMIAASVWSLLIPSMELSEQGYGKMNWVPAVVGFAAGILFLLGIDSFVPHLHLDSDKPEGVRSGLSKTTMMLLAVTIHNVPEGMAVGAAVAGSTSTGGDSVTLASTFALALGIAIQNFPEGAVVSMPLKSEGMKKGKAFVMGVLSGVVEPIGAAVMILLASFSAPLLPYMLSFAAGAMMYVVIEELIPEAQGKEHSNIGTIGAAAGFVVMMVLDCTLG
;
A
#
# COMPACT_ATOMS: atom_id res chain seq x y z
N MET A 1 -22.06 -1.95 8.33
CA MET A 1 -22.10 -1.96 6.86
C MET A 1 -21.00 -1.05 6.29
N GLU A 2 -20.92 0.21 6.72
CA GLU A 2 -19.95 1.21 6.24
C GLU A 2 -18.49 0.78 6.39
N ILE A 3 -18.07 0.34 7.59
CA ILE A 3 -16.71 -0.15 7.85
C ILE A 3 -16.33 -1.27 6.89
N PHE A 4 -17.19 -2.27 6.70
CA PHE A 4 -16.94 -3.36 5.79
C PHE A 4 -16.72 -2.86 4.35
N LEU A 5 -17.50 -1.89 3.90
CA LEU A 5 -17.32 -1.28 2.58
C LEU A 5 -15.95 -0.60 2.47
N ILE A 6 -15.56 0.19 3.48
CA ILE A 6 -14.25 0.87 3.51
C ILE A 6 -13.10 -0.15 3.41
N LEU A 7 -13.18 -1.26 4.15
CA LEU A 7 -12.15 -2.31 4.11
C LEU A 7 -12.02 -2.99 2.74
N MET A 8 -13.10 -2.99 1.94
CA MET A 8 -13.10 -3.61 0.62
C MET A 8 -12.70 -2.65 -0.51
N ILE A 9 -12.65 -1.34 -0.25
CA ILE A 9 -12.30 -0.33 -1.27
C ILE A 9 -10.93 -0.56 -1.90
N PRO A 10 -9.83 -0.81 -1.15
CA PRO A 10 -8.52 -1.09 -1.73
C PRO A 10 -8.56 -2.29 -2.68
N LEU A 11 -9.09 -3.43 -2.23
CA LEU A 11 -9.25 -4.64 -3.04
C LEU A 11 -10.08 -4.39 -4.31
N MET A 12 -11.06 -3.49 -4.28
CA MET A 12 -11.79 -3.11 -5.48
C MET A 12 -10.88 -2.41 -6.49
N GLY A 13 -9.94 -1.56 -6.04
CA GLY A 13 -8.91 -0.94 -6.86
C GLY A 13 -8.07 -1.99 -7.59
N THR A 14 -7.46 -2.90 -6.85
CA THR A 14 -6.66 -4.02 -7.36
C THR A 14 -7.48 -4.90 -8.33
N THR A 15 -8.74 -5.17 -8.00
CA THR A 15 -9.65 -5.96 -8.85
C THR A 15 -9.94 -5.26 -10.18
N LEU A 16 -10.26 -3.96 -10.15
CA LEU A 16 -10.52 -3.16 -11.35
C LEU A 16 -9.27 -3.04 -12.23
N GLY A 17 -8.10 -2.87 -11.60
CA GLY A 17 -6.82 -2.90 -12.32
C GLY A 17 -6.58 -4.25 -12.99
N SER A 18 -6.79 -5.34 -12.28
CA SER A 18 -6.64 -6.70 -12.81
C SER A 18 -7.59 -7.00 -13.97
N LEU A 19 -8.79 -6.37 -14.02
CA LEU A 19 -9.73 -6.48 -15.15
C LEU A 19 -9.16 -5.95 -16.46
N MET A 20 -8.14 -5.09 -16.43
CA MET A 20 -7.51 -4.56 -17.64
C MET A 20 -6.94 -5.68 -18.53
N VAL A 21 -6.62 -6.86 -17.98
CA VAL A 21 -6.17 -8.03 -18.75
C VAL A 21 -7.16 -8.49 -19.82
N PHE A 22 -8.46 -8.22 -19.64
CA PHE A 22 -9.49 -8.55 -20.63
C PHE A 22 -9.62 -7.50 -21.71
N LEU A 23 -9.37 -6.23 -21.38
CA LEU A 23 -9.58 -5.07 -22.23
C LEU A 23 -8.35 -4.77 -23.09
N MET A 24 -7.16 -4.85 -22.52
CA MET A 24 -5.92 -4.56 -23.24
C MET A 24 -5.41 -5.78 -24.03
N ARG A 25 -4.91 -5.53 -25.23
CA ARG A 25 -4.34 -6.56 -26.10
C ARG A 25 -2.85 -6.73 -25.87
N ASP A 26 -2.13 -5.64 -25.63
CA ASP A 26 -0.68 -5.56 -25.53
C ASP A 26 -0.23 -5.24 -24.10
N LYS A 27 1.08 -5.37 -23.85
CA LYS A 27 1.71 -4.92 -22.61
C LYS A 27 1.47 -3.42 -22.39
N VAL A 28 1.42 -3.01 -21.13
CA VAL A 28 1.47 -1.58 -20.77
C VAL A 28 2.80 -1.01 -21.33
N ARG A 29 2.75 0.18 -21.91
CA ARG A 29 3.97 0.85 -22.37
C ARG A 29 4.84 1.20 -21.16
N ALA A 30 6.15 1.00 -21.26
CA ALA A 30 7.09 1.29 -20.17
C ALA A 30 6.94 2.71 -19.59
N GLN A 31 6.67 3.71 -20.45
CA GLN A 31 6.44 5.08 -19.99
C GLN A 31 5.15 5.21 -19.16
N THR A 32 4.09 4.51 -19.56
CA THR A 32 2.82 4.51 -18.81
C THR A 32 3.00 3.78 -17.48
N GLU A 33 3.72 2.68 -17.47
CA GLU A 33 4.07 1.92 -16.25
C GLU A 33 4.86 2.80 -15.26
N LYS A 34 5.93 3.46 -15.71
CA LYS A 34 6.69 4.43 -14.90
C LYS A 34 5.82 5.56 -14.33
N LEU A 35 4.91 6.10 -15.14
CA LEU A 35 3.97 7.13 -14.68
C LEU A 35 3.07 6.61 -13.58
N LEU A 36 2.51 5.43 -13.74
CA LEU A 36 1.58 4.81 -12.81
C LEU A 36 2.25 4.40 -11.50
N LEU A 37 3.43 3.79 -11.56
CA LEU A 37 4.23 3.44 -10.38
C LEU A 37 4.69 4.70 -9.62
N GLY A 38 5.13 5.73 -10.35
CA GLY A 38 5.39 7.03 -9.75
C GLY A 38 4.15 7.60 -9.07
N PHE A 39 2.99 7.57 -9.73
CA PHE A 39 1.74 8.04 -9.14
C PHE A 39 1.39 7.29 -7.86
N ALA A 40 1.50 5.97 -7.85
CA ALA A 40 1.28 5.14 -6.67
C ALA A 40 2.23 5.55 -5.52
N SER A 41 3.54 5.71 -5.81
CA SER A 41 4.51 6.14 -4.79
C SER A 41 4.14 7.51 -4.19
N GLY A 42 3.68 8.45 -5.00
CA GLY A 42 3.25 9.77 -4.52
C GLY A 42 2.03 9.70 -3.61
N VAL A 43 1.01 8.91 -3.98
CA VAL A 43 -0.17 8.68 -3.13
C VAL A 43 0.24 8.08 -1.79
N MET A 44 1.07 7.02 -1.81
CA MET A 44 1.52 6.35 -0.58
C MET A 44 2.34 7.24 0.34
N ILE A 45 3.23 8.10 -0.19
CA ILE A 45 3.99 9.07 0.60
C ILE A 45 3.04 10.04 1.30
N ALA A 46 2.10 10.62 0.57
CA ALA A 46 1.12 11.56 1.12
C ALA A 46 0.25 10.91 2.19
N ALA A 47 -0.32 9.72 1.91
CA ALA A 47 -1.12 8.95 2.85
C ALA A 47 -0.34 8.60 4.13
N SER A 48 0.92 8.18 4.00
CA SER A 48 1.78 7.88 5.16
C SER A 48 1.95 9.08 6.08
N VAL A 49 2.03 10.29 5.53
CA VAL A 49 2.21 11.51 6.33
C VAL A 49 0.89 11.99 6.90
N TRP A 50 -0.09 12.31 6.05
CA TRP A 50 -1.34 12.97 6.47
C TRP A 50 -2.33 12.03 7.16
N SER A 51 -2.53 10.84 6.61
CA SER A 51 -3.54 9.92 7.13
C SER A 51 -3.03 9.04 8.28
N LEU A 52 -1.70 8.92 8.49
CA LEU A 52 -1.15 7.99 9.47
C LEU A 52 -0.20 8.65 10.48
N LEU A 53 0.89 9.34 10.04
CA LEU A 53 1.88 9.89 10.97
C LEU A 53 1.36 11.09 11.75
N ILE A 54 0.69 12.03 11.10
CA ILE A 54 0.11 13.20 11.78
C ILE A 54 -0.93 12.75 12.80
N PRO A 55 -1.95 11.92 12.47
CA PRO A 55 -2.89 11.40 13.44
C PRO A 55 -2.24 10.59 14.57
N SER A 56 -1.19 9.83 14.29
CA SER A 56 -0.42 9.12 15.32
C SER A 56 0.15 10.08 16.38
N MET A 57 0.73 11.20 15.96
CA MET A 57 1.26 12.22 16.87
C MET A 57 0.15 12.95 17.65
N GLU A 58 -0.95 13.28 16.99
CA GLU A 58 -2.09 13.94 17.62
C GLU A 58 -2.73 13.07 18.71
N LEU A 59 -2.97 11.79 18.41
CA LEU A 59 -3.49 10.82 19.38
C LEU A 59 -2.54 10.62 20.58
N SER A 60 -1.25 10.89 20.38
CA SER A 60 -0.24 10.75 21.42
C SER A 60 -0.13 11.97 22.34
N GLU A 61 -0.72 13.11 21.99
CA GLU A 61 -0.56 14.36 22.78
C GLU A 61 -1.03 14.23 24.22
N GLN A 62 -2.18 13.57 24.46
CA GLN A 62 -2.73 13.41 25.81
C GLN A 62 -1.86 12.55 26.73
N GLY A 63 -1.17 11.54 26.19
CA GLY A 63 -0.32 10.62 26.95
C GLY A 63 1.13 11.03 27.07
N TYR A 64 1.67 11.67 26.04
CA TYR A 64 3.11 11.96 25.91
C TYR A 64 3.45 13.47 25.92
N GLY A 65 2.45 14.37 25.85
CA GLY A 65 2.67 15.81 25.81
C GLY A 65 3.67 16.22 24.74
N LYS A 66 4.77 16.90 25.12
CA LYS A 66 5.82 17.35 24.19
C LYS A 66 6.60 16.19 23.51
N MET A 67 6.43 14.96 23.97
CA MET A 67 7.08 13.77 23.40
C MET A 67 6.09 12.95 22.56
N ASN A 68 5.02 13.55 22.07
CA ASN A 68 4.00 12.91 21.23
C ASN A 68 4.54 12.28 19.94
N TRP A 69 5.74 12.73 19.49
CA TRP A 69 6.47 12.17 18.37
C TRP A 69 7.08 10.78 18.65
N VAL A 70 7.23 10.38 19.93
CA VAL A 70 7.90 9.11 20.29
C VAL A 70 7.15 7.89 19.76
N PRO A 71 5.83 7.74 19.96
CA PRO A 71 5.08 6.63 19.36
C PRO A 71 5.19 6.62 17.84
N ALA A 72 5.15 7.79 17.20
CA ALA A 72 5.27 7.90 15.75
C ALA A 72 6.64 7.39 15.25
N VAL A 73 7.75 7.80 15.88
CA VAL A 73 9.10 7.36 15.52
C VAL A 73 9.29 5.86 15.77
N VAL A 74 8.86 5.37 16.93
CA VAL A 74 9.03 3.96 17.30
C VAL A 74 8.21 3.05 16.38
N GLY A 75 6.94 3.38 16.16
CA GLY A 75 6.08 2.60 15.27
C GLY A 75 6.59 2.62 13.83
N PHE A 76 6.97 3.80 13.32
CA PHE A 76 7.50 3.95 11.97
C PHE A 76 8.77 3.11 11.75
N ALA A 77 9.73 3.19 12.67
CA ALA A 77 10.94 2.37 12.60
C ALA A 77 10.62 0.87 12.67
N ALA A 78 9.69 0.48 13.54
CA ALA A 78 9.26 -0.91 13.64
C ALA A 78 8.59 -1.41 12.35
N GLY A 79 7.79 -0.58 11.67
CA GLY A 79 7.17 -0.90 10.39
C GLY A 79 8.19 -1.13 9.28
N ILE A 80 9.20 -0.26 9.18
CA ILE A 80 10.32 -0.45 8.24
C ILE A 80 11.05 -1.76 8.53
N LEU A 81 11.42 -2.00 9.79
CA LEU A 81 12.16 -3.22 10.17
C LEU A 81 11.34 -4.50 9.95
N PHE A 82 10.04 -4.42 10.13
CA PHE A 82 9.12 -5.54 9.88
C PHE A 82 9.10 -5.91 8.39
N LEU A 83 8.94 -4.92 7.50
CA LEU A 83 8.96 -5.17 6.05
C LEU A 83 10.33 -5.63 5.56
N LEU A 84 11.41 -4.99 6.02
CA LEU A 84 12.78 -5.44 5.74
C LEU A 84 12.99 -6.89 6.15
N GLY A 85 12.41 -7.29 7.30
CA GLY A 85 12.44 -8.69 7.75
C GLY A 85 11.69 -9.62 6.80
N ILE A 86 10.43 -9.28 6.45
CA ILE A 86 9.63 -10.07 5.49
C ILE A 86 10.37 -10.20 4.16
N ASP A 87 10.84 -9.10 3.63
CA ASP A 87 11.55 -9.00 2.37
C ASP A 87 12.80 -9.91 2.35
N SER A 88 13.57 -9.91 3.44
CA SER A 88 14.75 -10.76 3.59
C SER A 88 14.44 -12.26 3.66
N PHE A 89 13.25 -12.65 4.13
CA PHE A 89 12.89 -14.06 4.35
C PHE A 89 11.98 -14.64 3.27
N VAL A 90 11.12 -13.84 2.66
CA VAL A 90 10.18 -14.32 1.64
C VAL A 90 10.85 -14.34 0.27
N PRO A 91 10.90 -15.49 -0.43
CA PRO A 91 11.44 -15.53 -1.79
C PRO A 91 10.52 -14.77 -2.74
N HIS A 92 11.01 -13.67 -3.30
CA HIS A 92 10.27 -12.83 -4.22
C HIS A 92 11.15 -12.31 -5.36
N LEU A 93 10.54 -11.72 -6.37
CA LEU A 93 11.23 -11.20 -7.55
C LEU A 93 10.56 -9.91 -8.01
N HIS A 94 11.32 -8.84 -8.06
CA HIS A 94 10.87 -7.56 -8.62
C HIS A 94 10.66 -7.64 -10.13
N LEU A 95 9.76 -6.82 -10.66
CA LEU A 95 9.37 -6.84 -12.08
C LEU A 95 10.56 -6.60 -13.02
N ASP A 96 11.48 -5.74 -12.64
CA ASP A 96 12.65 -5.33 -13.43
C ASP A 96 13.92 -6.13 -13.11
N SER A 97 13.87 -7.13 -12.24
CA SER A 97 15.00 -7.94 -11.80
C SER A 97 14.93 -9.37 -12.36
N ASP A 98 16.08 -9.91 -12.71
CA ASP A 98 16.24 -11.35 -13.03
C ASP A 98 16.82 -12.14 -11.84
N LYS A 99 17.14 -11.46 -10.75
CA LYS A 99 17.73 -12.09 -9.55
C LYS A 99 16.69 -12.12 -8.44
N PRO A 100 16.27 -13.33 -8.01
CA PRO A 100 15.39 -13.47 -6.86
C PRO A 100 16.04 -12.95 -5.57
N GLU A 101 15.25 -12.35 -4.72
CA GLU A 101 15.60 -11.92 -3.38
C GLU A 101 14.98 -12.85 -2.32
N GLY A 102 15.36 -12.67 -1.05
CA GLY A 102 14.93 -13.55 0.04
C GLY A 102 15.64 -14.90 0.05
N VAL A 103 15.05 -15.86 0.75
CA VAL A 103 15.61 -17.21 0.90
C VAL A 103 15.52 -17.99 -0.42
N ARG A 104 16.59 -18.68 -0.80
CA ARG A 104 16.61 -19.50 -2.03
C ARG A 104 15.46 -20.49 -2.04
N SER A 105 14.64 -20.46 -3.08
CA SER A 105 13.47 -21.30 -3.24
C SER A 105 13.42 -21.92 -4.64
N GLY A 106 12.66 -23.02 -4.78
CA GLY A 106 12.35 -23.63 -6.08
C GLY A 106 11.07 -23.05 -6.71
N LEU A 107 10.59 -21.88 -6.29
CA LEU A 107 9.38 -21.26 -6.81
C LEU A 107 9.58 -20.77 -8.24
N SER A 108 8.49 -20.78 -9.02
CA SER A 108 8.52 -20.23 -10.36
C SER A 108 8.69 -18.70 -10.33
N LYS A 109 9.27 -18.12 -11.40
CA LYS A 109 9.39 -16.65 -11.57
C LYS A 109 8.05 -15.96 -11.34
N THR A 110 6.99 -16.47 -11.96
CA THR A 110 5.61 -15.96 -11.80
C THR A 110 5.13 -15.96 -10.36
N THR A 111 5.43 -17.02 -9.59
CA THR A 111 5.02 -17.09 -8.18
C THR A 111 5.78 -16.09 -7.33
N MET A 112 7.07 -15.90 -7.58
CA MET A 112 7.90 -14.93 -6.86
C MET A 112 7.47 -13.49 -7.14
N MET A 113 7.14 -13.14 -8.39
CA MET A 113 6.56 -11.84 -8.75
C MET A 113 5.22 -11.59 -8.04
N LEU A 114 4.36 -12.61 -7.98
CA LEU A 114 3.08 -12.50 -7.28
C LEU A 114 3.27 -12.30 -5.77
N LEU A 115 4.26 -12.96 -5.17
CA LEU A 115 4.60 -12.78 -3.76
C LEU A 115 5.12 -11.37 -3.47
N ALA A 116 5.96 -10.81 -4.33
CA ALA A 116 6.41 -9.42 -4.22
C ALA A 116 5.19 -8.49 -4.05
N VAL A 117 4.30 -8.43 -5.03
CA VAL A 117 3.12 -7.54 -4.97
C VAL A 117 2.20 -7.88 -3.79
N THR A 118 2.08 -9.16 -3.42
CA THR A 118 1.28 -9.54 -2.26
C THR A 118 1.85 -8.98 -0.95
N ILE A 119 3.18 -8.94 -0.81
CA ILE A 119 3.86 -8.35 0.36
C ILE A 119 3.59 -6.84 0.42
N HIS A 120 3.56 -6.15 -0.73
CA HIS A 120 3.30 -4.71 -0.80
C HIS A 120 1.87 -4.35 -0.36
N ASN A 121 0.90 -5.16 -0.71
CA ASN A 121 -0.50 -4.94 -0.37
C ASN A 121 -0.79 -5.16 1.14
N VAL A 122 0.10 -5.83 1.89
CA VAL A 122 -0.06 -6.02 3.34
C VAL A 122 -0.05 -4.68 4.10
N PRO A 123 0.95 -3.79 3.94
CA PRO A 123 0.97 -2.46 4.57
C PRO A 123 -0.26 -1.61 4.26
N GLU A 124 -0.77 -1.69 3.04
CA GLU A 124 -1.95 -0.94 2.61
C GLU A 124 -3.21 -1.35 3.37
N GLY A 125 -3.43 -2.66 3.47
CA GLY A 125 -4.51 -3.19 4.31
C GLY A 125 -4.33 -2.79 5.78
N MET A 126 -3.11 -2.90 6.30
CA MET A 126 -2.80 -2.50 7.67
C MET A 126 -3.07 -1.01 7.91
N ALA A 127 -2.76 -0.14 6.96
CA ALA A 127 -3.02 1.30 7.04
C ALA A 127 -4.52 1.59 7.16
N VAL A 128 -5.34 1.00 6.28
CA VAL A 128 -6.81 1.16 6.36
C VAL A 128 -7.36 0.59 7.66
N GLY A 129 -6.87 -0.58 8.10
CA GLY A 129 -7.30 -1.20 9.35
C GLY A 129 -6.97 -0.37 10.58
N ALA A 130 -5.78 0.23 10.64
CA ALA A 130 -5.36 1.12 11.72
C ALA A 130 -6.20 2.42 11.73
N ALA A 131 -6.49 3.00 10.56
CA ALA A 131 -7.34 4.18 10.43
C ALA A 131 -8.80 3.87 10.85
N VAL A 132 -9.36 2.73 10.44
CA VAL A 132 -10.69 2.27 10.89
C VAL A 132 -10.72 2.12 12.42
N ALA A 133 -9.69 1.50 13.00
CA ALA A 133 -9.60 1.37 14.46
C ALA A 133 -9.53 2.74 15.14
N GLY A 134 -8.80 3.70 14.56
CA GLY A 134 -8.73 5.07 15.02
C GLY A 134 -10.09 5.79 15.00
N SER A 135 -10.79 5.70 13.88
CA SER A 135 -12.09 6.36 13.68
C SER A 135 -13.20 5.80 14.55
N THR A 136 -13.04 4.58 15.06
CA THR A 136 -14.03 3.92 15.94
C THR A 136 -13.67 3.99 17.42
N SER A 137 -12.46 4.46 17.77
CA SER A 137 -12.06 4.64 19.17
C SER A 137 -12.72 5.89 19.78
N THR A 138 -12.99 5.83 21.07
CA THR A 138 -13.52 6.98 21.83
C THR A 138 -12.46 8.09 21.90
N GLY A 139 -12.70 9.19 21.22
CA GLY A 139 -11.77 10.32 21.09
C GLY A 139 -11.34 10.60 19.65
N GLY A 140 -12.05 10.05 18.67
CA GLY A 140 -11.73 10.05 17.25
C GLY A 140 -11.73 11.41 16.53
N ASP A 141 -11.36 12.51 17.19
CA ASP A 141 -11.22 13.81 16.52
C ASP A 141 -10.02 13.82 15.55
N SER A 142 -8.98 13.06 15.83
CA SER A 142 -7.75 13.00 14.99
C SER A 142 -7.85 12.00 13.84
N VAL A 143 -8.74 11.00 13.91
CA VAL A 143 -9.02 10.05 12.81
C VAL A 143 -10.52 9.94 12.65
N THR A 144 -11.06 10.53 11.61
CA THR A 144 -12.49 10.49 11.32
C THR A 144 -12.84 9.35 10.36
N LEU A 145 -14.11 9.00 10.27
CA LEU A 145 -14.56 8.05 9.25
C LEU A 145 -14.35 8.61 7.83
N ALA A 146 -14.45 9.93 7.69
CA ALA A 146 -14.24 10.61 6.40
C ALA A 146 -12.77 10.56 5.97
N SER A 147 -11.82 10.83 6.91
CA SER A 147 -10.38 10.69 6.61
C SER A 147 -9.99 9.23 6.33
N THR A 148 -10.59 8.27 7.04
CA THR A 148 -10.41 6.84 6.76
C THR A 148 -10.91 6.45 5.37
N PHE A 149 -12.05 7.01 4.95
CA PHE A 149 -12.57 6.81 3.59
C PHE A 149 -11.67 7.44 2.54
N ALA A 150 -11.15 8.66 2.78
CA ALA A 150 -10.19 9.33 1.90
C ALA A 150 -8.91 8.48 1.71
N LEU A 151 -8.36 7.94 2.81
CA LEU A 151 -7.23 7.02 2.78
C LEU A 151 -7.54 5.77 1.94
N ALA A 152 -8.65 5.09 2.22
CA ALA A 152 -9.05 3.88 1.50
C ALA A 152 -9.25 4.16 -0.01
N LEU A 153 -9.85 5.30 -0.36
CA LEU A 153 -10.03 5.73 -1.74
C LEU A 153 -8.69 6.02 -2.43
N GLY A 154 -7.79 6.72 -1.75
CA GLY A 154 -6.44 6.98 -2.25
C GLY A 154 -5.69 5.69 -2.55
N ILE A 155 -5.73 4.73 -1.62
CA ILE A 155 -5.13 3.40 -1.78
C ILE A 155 -5.81 2.67 -2.96
N ALA A 156 -7.13 2.70 -3.11
CA ALA A 156 -7.80 2.06 -4.25
C ALA A 156 -7.40 2.66 -5.60
N ILE A 157 -7.20 3.97 -5.66
CA ILE A 157 -6.77 4.66 -6.88
C ILE A 157 -5.36 4.21 -7.29
N GLN A 158 -4.45 4.05 -6.35
CA GLN A 158 -3.10 3.57 -6.63
C GLN A 158 -3.05 2.05 -6.89
N ASN A 159 -3.90 1.26 -6.27
CA ASN A 159 -4.00 -0.19 -6.49
C ASN A 159 -4.55 -0.54 -7.88
N PHE A 160 -5.27 0.37 -8.53
CA PHE A 160 -5.71 0.15 -9.91
C PHE A 160 -4.53 -0.06 -10.88
N PRO A 161 -3.51 0.83 -10.95
CA PRO A 161 -2.27 0.54 -11.66
C PRO A 161 -1.61 -0.78 -11.28
N GLU A 162 -1.50 -1.06 -10.00
CA GLU A 162 -0.81 -2.24 -9.49
C GLU A 162 -1.48 -3.54 -9.92
N GLY A 163 -2.80 -3.63 -9.83
CA GLY A 163 -3.55 -4.79 -10.34
C GLY A 163 -3.35 -5.02 -11.83
N ALA A 164 -3.22 -3.95 -12.64
CA ALA A 164 -2.91 -4.05 -14.05
C ALA A 164 -1.46 -4.52 -14.28
N VAL A 165 -0.50 -3.96 -13.55
CA VAL A 165 0.94 -4.31 -13.63
C VAL A 165 1.18 -5.77 -13.23
N VAL A 166 0.37 -6.35 -12.34
CA VAL A 166 0.43 -7.78 -12.00
C VAL A 166 -0.19 -8.66 -13.10
N SER A 167 -1.43 -8.38 -13.46
CA SER A 167 -2.22 -9.27 -14.33
C SER A 167 -1.75 -9.28 -15.78
N MET A 168 -1.24 -8.17 -16.29
CA MET A 168 -0.82 -8.02 -17.68
C MET A 168 0.47 -8.80 -18.03
N PRO A 169 1.55 -8.75 -17.24
CA PRO A 169 2.74 -9.59 -17.46
C PRO A 169 2.41 -11.09 -17.40
N LEU A 170 1.59 -11.52 -16.42
CA LEU A 170 1.19 -12.93 -16.31
C LEU A 170 0.52 -13.44 -17.60
N LYS A 171 -0.36 -12.63 -18.20
CA LYS A 171 -0.94 -12.93 -19.51
C LYS A 171 0.13 -12.98 -20.60
N SER A 172 1.09 -12.05 -20.59
CA SER A 172 2.15 -11.96 -21.61
C SER A 172 3.10 -13.17 -21.58
N GLU A 173 3.27 -13.79 -20.42
CA GLU A 173 4.01 -15.04 -20.22
C GLU A 173 3.21 -16.30 -20.61
N GLY A 174 2.03 -16.14 -21.23
CA GLY A 174 1.21 -17.23 -21.77
C GLY A 174 0.12 -17.73 -20.84
N MET A 175 -0.10 -17.09 -19.69
CA MET A 175 -1.22 -17.44 -18.80
C MET A 175 -2.56 -17.07 -19.43
N LYS A 176 -3.59 -17.91 -19.25
CA LYS A 176 -4.95 -17.60 -19.68
C LYS A 176 -5.46 -16.34 -18.96
N LYS A 177 -6.14 -15.44 -19.68
CA LYS A 177 -6.67 -14.16 -19.14
C LYS A 177 -7.43 -14.32 -17.81
N GLY A 178 -8.32 -15.29 -17.72
CA GLY A 178 -9.08 -15.54 -16.49
C GLY A 178 -8.19 -15.95 -15.31
N LYS A 179 -7.14 -16.75 -15.54
CA LYS A 179 -6.19 -17.13 -14.50
C LYS A 179 -5.33 -15.92 -14.08
N ALA A 180 -4.84 -15.12 -15.03
CA ALA A 180 -4.08 -13.91 -14.74
C ALA A 180 -4.91 -12.89 -13.93
N PHE A 181 -6.19 -12.70 -14.29
CA PHE A 181 -7.14 -11.89 -13.52
C PHE A 181 -7.26 -12.38 -12.07
N VAL A 182 -7.54 -13.68 -11.89
CA VAL A 182 -7.70 -14.25 -10.54
C VAL A 182 -6.42 -14.09 -9.70
N MET A 183 -5.24 -14.26 -10.30
CA MET A 183 -3.96 -14.06 -9.62
C MET A 183 -3.77 -12.60 -9.19
N GLY A 184 -4.12 -11.64 -10.06
CA GLY A 184 -4.07 -10.22 -9.68
C GLY A 184 -5.08 -9.87 -8.56
N VAL A 185 -6.30 -10.43 -8.57
CA VAL A 185 -7.24 -10.24 -7.46
C VAL A 185 -6.72 -10.86 -6.17
N LEU A 186 -6.12 -12.05 -6.24
CA LEU A 186 -5.59 -12.75 -5.06
C LEU A 186 -4.43 -11.98 -4.40
N SER A 187 -3.62 -11.23 -5.16
CA SER A 187 -2.58 -10.39 -4.55
C SER A 187 -3.17 -9.29 -3.67
N GLY A 188 -4.38 -8.81 -3.98
CA GLY A 188 -5.07 -7.80 -3.17
C GLY A 188 -5.88 -8.36 -1.99
N VAL A 189 -6.15 -9.67 -1.94
CA VAL A 189 -6.94 -10.26 -0.83
C VAL A 189 -6.29 -10.08 0.54
N VAL A 190 -4.97 -9.89 0.58
CA VAL A 190 -4.25 -9.62 1.84
C VAL A 190 -4.57 -8.25 2.43
N GLU A 191 -5.10 -7.29 1.66
CA GLU A 191 -5.50 -5.97 2.13
C GLU A 191 -6.62 -6.05 3.18
N PRO A 192 -7.81 -6.62 2.90
CA PRO A 192 -8.84 -6.78 3.92
C PRO A 192 -8.40 -7.69 5.08
N ILE A 193 -7.50 -8.65 4.84
CA ILE A 193 -6.94 -9.50 5.90
C ILE A 193 -6.03 -8.66 6.81
N GLY A 194 -5.10 -7.89 6.26
CA GLY A 194 -4.22 -6.98 7.01
C GLY A 194 -5.03 -5.96 7.81
N ALA A 195 -6.09 -5.41 7.20
CA ALA A 195 -6.98 -4.49 7.89
C ALA A 195 -7.70 -5.16 9.07
N ALA A 196 -8.23 -6.37 8.90
CA ALA A 196 -8.87 -7.11 9.97
C ALA A 196 -7.91 -7.43 11.13
N VAL A 197 -6.65 -7.78 10.82
CA VAL A 197 -5.61 -8.00 11.83
C VAL A 197 -5.35 -6.73 12.65
N MET A 198 -5.23 -5.57 11.99
CA MET A 198 -5.00 -4.29 12.68
C MET A 198 -6.17 -3.90 13.58
N ILE A 199 -7.41 -4.05 13.10
CA ILE A 199 -8.62 -3.79 13.91
C ILE A 199 -8.64 -4.71 15.14
N LEU A 200 -8.33 -6.01 14.95
CA LEU A 200 -8.26 -6.96 16.06
C LEU A 200 -7.20 -6.56 17.07
N LEU A 201 -5.99 -6.20 16.64
CA LEU A 201 -4.91 -5.76 17.53
C LEU A 201 -5.31 -4.50 18.31
N ALA A 202 -5.92 -3.52 17.67
CA ALA A 202 -6.38 -2.30 18.31
C ALA A 202 -7.45 -2.58 19.38
N SER A 203 -8.26 -3.62 19.21
CA SER A 203 -9.30 -3.99 20.21
C SER A 203 -8.72 -4.46 21.54
N PHE A 204 -7.47 -4.91 21.58
CA PHE A 204 -6.81 -5.33 22.82
C PHE A 204 -6.19 -4.18 23.60
N SER A 205 -5.82 -3.08 22.95
CA SER A 205 -5.14 -1.97 23.65
C SER A 205 -5.26 -0.65 22.88
N ALA A 206 -6.13 0.23 23.32
CA ALA A 206 -6.28 1.57 22.74
C ALA A 206 -4.97 2.41 22.77
N PRO A 207 -4.09 2.36 23.81
CA PRO A 207 -2.80 3.04 23.79
C PRO A 207 -1.84 2.57 22.68
N LEU A 208 -2.09 1.43 22.06
CA LEU A 208 -1.26 0.90 20.96
C LEU A 208 -1.56 1.60 19.62
N LEU A 209 -2.70 2.24 19.49
CA LEU A 209 -3.19 2.82 18.24
C LEU A 209 -2.21 3.81 17.57
N PRO A 210 -1.57 4.77 18.27
CA PRO A 210 -0.58 5.64 17.65
C PRO A 210 0.61 4.88 17.05
N TYR A 211 1.06 3.83 17.75
CA TYR A 211 2.14 2.97 17.24
C TYR A 211 1.70 2.18 16.02
N MET A 212 0.44 1.75 15.96
CA MET A 212 -0.10 0.98 14.83
C MET A 212 -0.24 1.83 13.57
N LEU A 213 -0.72 3.08 13.70
CA LEU A 213 -0.80 4.03 12.59
C LEU A 213 0.59 4.30 12.02
N SER A 214 1.54 4.63 12.87
CA SER A 214 2.91 4.92 12.44
C SER A 214 3.65 3.68 11.95
N PHE A 215 3.35 2.49 12.46
CA PHE A 215 3.87 1.22 11.97
C PHE A 215 3.42 0.98 10.52
N ALA A 216 2.14 1.15 10.22
CA ALA A 216 1.62 1.04 8.85
C ALA A 216 2.28 2.07 7.92
N ALA A 217 2.46 3.33 8.38
CA ALA A 217 3.17 4.36 7.63
C ALA A 217 4.62 3.96 7.31
N GLY A 218 5.34 3.40 8.29
CA GLY A 218 6.72 2.93 8.10
C GLY A 218 6.81 1.76 7.11
N ALA A 219 5.89 0.82 7.21
CA ALA A 219 5.80 -0.31 6.31
C ALA A 219 5.48 0.16 4.86
N MET A 220 4.53 1.07 4.67
CA MET A 220 4.24 1.69 3.36
C MET A 220 5.45 2.44 2.80
N MET A 221 6.16 3.21 3.64
CA MET A 221 7.34 3.96 3.21
C MET A 221 8.48 3.03 2.78
N TYR A 222 8.64 1.87 3.41
CA TYR A 222 9.59 0.83 2.97
C TYR A 222 9.30 0.42 1.53
N VAL A 223 8.07 0.03 1.23
CA VAL A 223 7.65 -0.37 -0.14
C VAL A 223 7.91 0.75 -1.16
N VAL A 224 7.60 1.99 -0.80
CA VAL A 224 7.82 3.14 -1.70
C VAL A 224 9.30 3.31 -2.04
N ILE A 225 10.18 3.21 -1.06
CA ILE A 225 11.62 3.48 -1.24
C ILE A 225 12.30 2.30 -1.91
N GLU A 226 11.98 1.06 -1.48
CA GLU A 226 12.65 -0.15 -1.95
C GLU A 226 12.20 -0.54 -3.35
N GLU A 227 10.93 -0.30 -3.70
CA GLU A 227 10.36 -0.87 -4.91
C GLU A 227 9.74 0.17 -5.84
N LEU A 228 8.73 0.93 -5.40
CA LEU A 228 7.97 1.78 -6.32
C LEU A 228 8.81 2.89 -6.95
N ILE A 229 9.66 3.56 -6.18
CA ILE A 229 10.53 4.63 -6.71
C ILE A 229 11.59 4.05 -7.67
N PRO A 230 12.35 2.99 -7.33
CA PRO A 230 13.29 2.38 -8.27
C PRO A 230 12.65 1.90 -9.57
N GLU A 231 11.50 1.23 -9.49
CA GLU A 231 10.76 0.75 -10.66
C GLU A 231 10.22 1.92 -11.52
N ALA A 232 9.68 2.97 -10.90
CA ALA A 232 9.19 4.17 -11.60
C ALA A 232 10.30 4.91 -12.35
N GLN A 233 11.53 4.88 -11.85
CA GLN A 233 12.67 5.50 -12.51
C GLN A 233 13.28 4.60 -13.59
N GLY A 234 13.38 3.29 -13.33
CA GLY A 234 13.97 2.31 -14.24
C GLY A 234 15.42 2.62 -14.62
N LYS A 235 15.95 1.91 -15.62
CA LYS A 235 17.37 2.03 -16.03
C LYS A 235 17.69 3.27 -16.87
N GLU A 236 16.71 3.82 -17.60
CA GLU A 236 16.87 5.02 -18.42
C GLU A 236 16.29 6.23 -17.70
N HIS A 237 17.07 7.32 -17.64
CA HIS A 237 16.62 8.57 -17.01
C HIS A 237 15.37 9.09 -17.70
N SER A 238 14.32 9.32 -16.91
CA SER A 238 13.05 9.87 -17.37
C SER A 238 12.36 10.63 -16.22
N ASN A 239 11.84 11.80 -16.52
CA ASN A 239 11.08 12.58 -15.55
C ASN A 239 9.63 12.07 -15.35
N ILE A 240 9.20 11.06 -16.12
CA ILE A 240 7.81 10.60 -16.14
C ILE A 240 7.40 10.03 -14.77
N GLY A 241 8.24 9.19 -14.16
CA GLY A 241 8.01 8.67 -12.81
C GLY A 241 7.92 9.78 -11.76
N THR A 242 8.82 10.78 -11.83
CA THR A 242 8.81 11.94 -10.93
C THR A 242 7.53 12.79 -11.10
N ILE A 243 7.08 13.01 -12.35
CA ILE A 243 5.82 13.70 -12.62
C ILE A 243 4.63 12.90 -12.08
N GLY A 244 4.65 11.58 -12.26
CA GLY A 244 3.66 10.68 -11.65
C GLY A 244 3.61 10.84 -10.15
N ALA A 245 4.77 10.76 -9.47
CA ALA A 245 4.87 10.90 -8.01
C ALA A 245 4.34 12.26 -7.51
N ALA A 246 4.70 13.34 -8.18
CA ALA A 246 4.17 14.66 -7.85
C ALA A 246 2.65 14.72 -8.01
N ALA A 247 2.10 14.16 -9.10
CA ALA A 247 0.67 14.12 -9.34
C ALA A 247 -0.07 13.27 -8.29
N GLY A 248 0.42 12.07 -7.97
CA GLY A 248 -0.16 11.20 -6.95
C GLY A 248 -0.17 11.84 -5.57
N PHE A 249 0.95 12.46 -5.20
CA PHE A 249 1.08 13.21 -3.94
C PHE A 249 0.03 14.33 -3.83
N VAL A 250 -0.12 15.13 -4.89
CA VAL A 250 -1.11 16.23 -4.91
C VAL A 250 -2.53 15.70 -4.84
N VAL A 251 -2.85 14.61 -5.55
CA VAL A 251 -4.19 14.01 -5.53
C VAL A 251 -4.52 13.53 -4.11
N MET A 252 -3.62 12.80 -3.46
CA MET A 252 -3.85 12.32 -2.10
C MET A 252 -3.94 13.45 -1.08
N MET A 253 -3.06 14.46 -1.19
CA MET A 253 -3.13 15.65 -0.35
C MET A 253 -4.48 16.37 -0.48
N VAL A 254 -5.03 16.47 -1.69
CA VAL A 254 -6.36 17.04 -1.90
C VAL A 254 -7.45 16.18 -1.27
N LEU A 255 -7.38 14.86 -1.40
CA LEU A 255 -8.34 13.95 -0.77
C LEU A 255 -8.32 14.11 0.75
N ASP A 256 -7.15 14.10 1.37
CA ASP A 256 -7.02 14.30 2.82
C ASP A 256 -7.53 15.68 3.27
N CYS A 257 -7.19 16.76 2.56
CA CYS A 257 -7.62 18.10 2.94
C CYS A 257 -9.12 18.38 2.69
N THR A 258 -9.77 17.64 1.78
CA THR A 258 -11.18 17.89 1.42
C THR A 258 -12.16 16.93 2.08
N LEU A 259 -11.75 15.72 2.37
CA LEU A 259 -12.55 14.66 2.96
C LEU A 259 -12.12 14.32 4.39
N GLY A 260 -10.85 14.55 4.74
CA GLY A 260 -10.30 14.34 6.09
C GLY A 260 -10.44 15.56 6.95
#